data_6ecb909ea3d082b7fe410275dfc844ac
#
_entry.id   6ecb909ea3d082b7fe410275dfc844ac
#
_cell.length_a   1.000
_cell.length_b   1.000
_cell.length_c   1.000
_cell.angle_alpha   90.00
_cell.angle_beta   90.00
_cell.angle_gamma   90.00
#
_symmetry.space_group_name_H-M   'P 1'
#
loop_
_entity.id
_entity.type
_entity.pdbx_description
1 polymer ?
#
loop_
_entity_poly.entity_id
_entity_poly.type
_entity_poly.pdbx_seq_one_letter_code
_entity_poly.pdbx_strand_id
1 'polypeptide(L)'
;MNLAHIDLFRAVMRHGGMTRAAAVLGIGQPHISRAIAQLEAELGFSLFVRGHGSALPTGEGEAFAHEVEQTYAGLEHLRHMARQIRERGTGSLRVACQPSLAARLLPRAIRRLHAECPAARVSVHVPSPDTIWSWASSGQCDIGLARPRPGYTGVEAESFLTIGAVCALHRQHPLARKRSISVHDLAGEPLISGGAGVFQQAIEESFARAGIEPRFVFMAQYTAARCGLVAEGLGLAIVDPLPARELTGLPIALRPFRPELPIETMLLRPAGRPPGRLAERLMSFLKVERDTLS
;
A
#
# COMPACT_ATOMS: atom_id res chain seq x y z
N MET A 1 22.35 -16.36 18.39
CA MET A 1 20.94 -16.20 17.90
C MET A 1 20.69 -17.23 16.81
N ASN A 2 19.72 -18.12 17.01
CA ASN A 2 19.40 -19.23 16.07
C ASN A 2 18.34 -18.78 15.05
N LEU A 3 18.66 -18.84 13.75
CA LEU A 3 17.72 -18.46 12.69
C LEU A 3 16.42 -19.27 12.72
N ALA A 4 16.46 -20.55 13.09
CA ALA A 4 15.26 -21.38 13.23
C ALA A 4 14.30 -20.84 14.32
N HIS A 5 14.84 -20.27 15.41
CA HIS A 5 13.99 -19.66 16.46
C HIS A 5 13.35 -18.35 15.96
N ILE A 6 14.06 -17.59 15.12
CA ILE A 6 13.52 -16.37 14.48
C ILE A 6 12.44 -16.74 13.48
N ASP A 7 12.60 -17.83 12.69
CA ASP A 7 11.55 -18.33 11.78
C ASP A 7 10.27 -18.70 12.55
N LEU A 8 10.41 -19.37 13.70
CA LEU A 8 9.27 -19.72 14.53
C LEU A 8 8.61 -18.50 15.17
N PHE A 9 9.39 -17.53 15.63
CA PHE A 9 8.87 -16.24 16.12
C PHE A 9 8.06 -15.53 15.04
N ARG A 10 8.62 -15.42 13.84
CA ARG A 10 7.95 -14.82 12.68
C ARG A 10 6.64 -15.53 12.34
N ALA A 11 6.62 -16.86 12.41
CA ALA A 11 5.39 -17.63 12.19
C ALA A 11 4.34 -17.34 13.27
N VAL A 12 4.73 -17.23 14.55
CA VAL A 12 3.81 -16.87 15.64
C VAL A 12 3.22 -15.49 15.44
N MET A 13 4.02 -14.48 15.05
CA MET A 13 3.55 -13.14 14.75
C MET A 13 2.56 -13.13 13.58
N ARG A 14 2.88 -13.83 12.48
CA ARG A 14 2.01 -13.89 11.28
C ARG A 14 0.67 -14.60 11.50
N HIS A 15 0.67 -15.66 12.31
CA HIS A 15 -0.53 -16.46 12.53
C HIS A 15 -1.31 -16.09 13.79
N GLY A 16 -0.82 -15.06 14.52
CA GLY A 16 -1.52 -14.53 15.69
C GLY A 16 -1.59 -15.49 16.87
N GLY A 17 -0.55 -16.34 17.04
CA GLY A 17 -0.40 -17.20 18.21
C GLY A 17 0.33 -18.51 17.97
N MET A 18 0.90 -19.07 19.05
CA MET A 18 1.76 -20.28 19.00
C MET A 18 0.99 -21.53 18.52
N THR A 19 -0.27 -21.69 18.93
CA THR A 19 -1.10 -22.84 18.55
C THR A 19 -1.44 -22.82 17.06
N ARG A 20 -1.78 -21.64 16.52
CA ARG A 20 -2.07 -21.48 15.08
C ARG A 20 -0.81 -21.67 14.23
N ALA A 21 0.30 -21.10 14.67
CA ALA A 21 1.59 -21.30 14.00
C ALA A 21 1.99 -22.78 13.99
N ALA A 22 1.81 -23.50 15.12
CA ALA A 22 2.08 -24.92 15.22
C ALA A 22 1.25 -25.75 14.23
N ALA A 23 -0.05 -25.46 14.12
CA ALA A 23 -0.95 -26.13 13.18
C ALA A 23 -0.53 -25.90 11.72
N VAL A 24 -0.17 -24.67 11.35
CA VAL A 24 0.27 -24.33 9.98
C VAL A 24 1.61 -24.97 9.62
N LEU A 25 2.55 -25.01 10.58
CA LEU A 25 3.88 -25.57 10.36
C LEU A 25 3.93 -27.11 10.52
N GLY A 26 2.85 -27.76 10.99
CA GLY A 26 2.81 -29.20 11.22
C GLY A 26 3.73 -29.67 12.35
N ILE A 27 4.00 -28.82 13.36
CA ILE A 27 4.86 -29.14 14.50
C ILE A 27 4.13 -28.96 15.83
N GLY A 28 4.65 -29.55 16.90
CA GLY A 28 4.04 -29.46 18.24
C GLY A 28 4.18 -28.04 18.83
N GLN A 29 3.11 -27.49 19.39
CA GLN A 29 3.12 -26.21 20.10
C GLN A 29 4.22 -26.13 21.20
N PRO A 30 4.53 -27.21 21.99
CA PRO A 30 5.63 -27.18 22.94
C PRO A 30 7.01 -26.93 22.32
N HIS A 31 7.20 -27.29 21.05
CA HIS A 31 8.45 -26.99 20.33
C HIS A 31 8.57 -25.49 20.04
N ILE A 32 7.50 -24.86 19.56
CA ILE A 32 7.48 -23.41 19.34
C ILE A 32 7.71 -22.66 20.66
N SER A 33 6.99 -23.03 21.72
CA SER A 33 7.10 -22.39 23.03
C SER A 33 8.53 -22.43 23.58
N ARG A 34 9.22 -23.56 23.45
CA ARG A 34 10.63 -23.69 23.87
C ARG A 34 11.57 -22.83 23.03
N ALA A 35 11.37 -22.82 21.71
CA ALA A 35 12.18 -22.00 20.81
C ALA A 35 12.03 -20.50 21.09
N ILE A 36 10.80 -20.04 21.35
CA ILE A 36 10.53 -18.64 21.75
C ILE A 36 11.20 -18.32 23.09
N ALA A 37 11.07 -19.18 24.10
CA ALA A 37 11.70 -18.96 25.39
C ALA A 37 13.25 -18.91 25.29
N GLN A 38 13.85 -19.72 24.43
CA GLN A 38 15.28 -19.66 24.16
C GLN A 38 15.67 -18.37 23.46
N LEU A 39 14.87 -17.92 22.48
CA LEU A 39 15.12 -16.65 21.80
C LEU A 39 15.01 -15.47 22.76
N GLU A 40 13.99 -15.42 23.63
CA GLU A 40 13.84 -14.40 24.69
C GLU A 40 15.03 -14.39 25.64
N ALA A 41 15.51 -15.57 26.04
CA ALA A 41 16.69 -15.69 26.89
C ALA A 41 17.96 -15.17 26.21
N GLU A 42 18.14 -15.40 24.91
CA GLU A 42 19.27 -14.86 24.13
C GLU A 42 19.16 -13.34 23.91
N LEU A 43 17.95 -12.81 23.74
CA LEU A 43 17.69 -11.38 23.51
C LEU A 43 17.73 -10.56 24.81
N GLY A 44 17.43 -11.18 25.95
CA GLY A 44 17.37 -10.52 27.25
C GLY A 44 16.07 -9.76 27.52
N PHE A 45 15.05 -9.92 26.68
CA PHE A 45 13.71 -9.34 26.87
C PHE A 45 12.62 -10.30 26.37
N SER A 46 11.39 -10.11 26.85
CA SER A 46 10.24 -10.92 26.46
C SER A 46 9.64 -10.45 25.14
N LEU A 47 9.36 -11.36 24.23
CA LEU A 47 8.71 -11.10 22.95
C LEU A 47 7.18 -11.13 23.05
N PHE A 48 6.66 -11.90 24.00
CA PHE A 48 5.23 -12.07 24.22
C PHE A 48 4.85 -11.87 25.68
N VAL A 49 3.66 -11.33 25.91
CA VAL A 49 3.08 -11.20 27.26
C VAL A 49 2.68 -12.58 27.77
N ARG A 50 3.10 -12.95 28.98
CA ARG A 50 2.70 -14.20 29.63
C ARG A 50 1.26 -14.08 30.14
N GLY A 51 0.34 -14.86 29.58
CA GLY A 51 -1.07 -14.94 30.05
C GLY A 51 -2.01 -15.61 29.07
N HIS A 52 -3.00 -16.30 29.61
CA HIS A 52 -4.20 -16.91 28.96
C HIS A 52 -4.22 -17.13 27.44
N GLY A 53 -3.50 -18.13 26.93
CA GLY A 53 -3.82 -18.78 25.66
C GLY A 53 -3.55 -18.02 24.34
N SER A 54 -3.38 -16.73 24.36
CA SER A 54 -3.00 -15.90 23.20
C SER A 54 -1.62 -15.29 23.41
N ALA A 55 -0.71 -15.49 22.45
CA ALA A 55 0.59 -14.85 22.45
C ALA A 55 0.43 -13.42 21.92
N LEU A 56 0.11 -12.47 22.82
CA LEU A 56 0.12 -11.05 22.50
C LEU A 56 1.57 -10.57 22.52
N PRO A 57 2.08 -9.91 21.47
CA PRO A 57 3.42 -9.36 21.47
C PRO A 57 3.58 -8.25 22.51
N THR A 58 4.80 -8.13 23.06
CA THR A 58 5.22 -6.94 23.82
C THR A 58 5.59 -5.81 22.87
N GLY A 59 5.80 -4.59 23.37
CA GLY A 59 6.33 -3.49 22.57
C GLY A 59 7.70 -3.82 21.96
N GLU A 60 8.58 -4.49 22.73
CA GLU A 60 9.87 -4.99 22.27
C GLU A 60 9.69 -6.09 21.22
N GLY A 61 8.67 -6.96 21.39
CA GLY A 61 8.30 -8.01 20.43
C GLY A 61 7.86 -7.43 19.09
N GLU A 62 7.05 -6.37 19.09
CA GLU A 62 6.63 -5.67 17.87
C GLU A 62 7.81 -4.98 17.17
N ALA A 63 8.67 -4.30 17.92
CA ALA A 63 9.87 -3.67 17.38
C ALA A 63 10.82 -4.72 16.77
N PHE A 64 11.06 -5.82 17.48
CA PHE A 64 11.89 -6.92 16.97
C PHE A 64 11.27 -7.58 15.73
N ALA A 65 9.95 -7.76 15.69
CA ALA A 65 9.25 -8.30 14.52
C ALA A 65 9.45 -7.40 13.28
N HIS A 66 9.44 -6.10 13.45
CA HIS A 66 9.70 -5.15 12.37
C HIS A 66 11.12 -5.36 11.77
N GLU A 67 12.15 -5.46 12.61
CA GLU A 67 13.53 -5.70 12.17
C GLU A 67 13.72 -7.08 11.52
N VAL A 68 13.03 -8.10 12.06
CA VAL A 68 13.02 -9.44 11.48
C VAL A 68 12.39 -9.40 10.08
N GLU A 69 11.25 -8.77 9.89
CA GLU A 69 10.63 -8.68 8.55
C GLU A 69 11.51 -7.91 7.55
N GLN A 70 12.22 -6.87 7.96
CA GLN A 70 13.21 -6.19 7.11
C GLN A 70 14.37 -7.12 6.69
N THR A 71 14.89 -7.90 7.63
CA THR A 71 15.97 -8.85 7.37
C THR A 71 15.53 -9.93 6.37
N TYR A 72 14.32 -10.48 6.56
CA TYR A 72 13.78 -11.50 5.63
C TYR A 72 13.43 -10.91 4.25
N ALA A 73 13.07 -9.64 4.20
CA ALA A 73 12.94 -8.93 2.94
C ALA A 73 14.26 -8.94 2.14
N GLY A 74 15.39 -8.72 2.83
CA GLY A 74 16.75 -8.84 2.22
C GLY A 74 17.07 -10.26 1.74
N LEU A 75 16.69 -11.29 2.50
CA LEU A 75 16.92 -12.69 2.10
C LEU A 75 16.09 -13.08 0.86
N GLU A 76 14.84 -12.65 0.78
CA GLU A 76 14.01 -12.83 -0.41
C GLU A 76 14.58 -12.08 -1.62
N HIS A 77 15.19 -10.91 -1.40
CA HIS A 77 15.92 -10.19 -2.44
C HIS A 77 17.09 -11.01 -2.98
N LEU A 78 17.92 -11.62 -2.12
CA LEU A 78 19.02 -12.49 -2.54
C LEU A 78 18.52 -13.69 -3.35
N ARG A 79 17.44 -14.33 -2.92
CA ARG A 79 16.78 -15.42 -3.67
C ARG A 79 16.29 -14.96 -5.04
N HIS A 80 15.74 -13.75 -5.11
CA HIS A 80 15.31 -13.14 -6.36
C HIS A 80 16.49 -12.84 -7.28
N MET A 81 17.55 -12.24 -6.76
CA MET A 81 18.78 -11.97 -7.51
C MET A 81 19.42 -13.26 -8.06
N ALA A 82 19.45 -14.32 -7.26
CA ALA A 82 19.94 -15.62 -7.72
C ALA A 82 19.11 -16.18 -8.89
N ARG A 83 17.78 -16.01 -8.84
CA ARG A 83 16.88 -16.37 -9.96
C ARG A 83 17.15 -15.48 -11.18
N GLN A 84 17.27 -14.17 -11.02
CA GLN A 84 17.59 -13.25 -12.12
C GLN A 84 18.94 -13.57 -12.77
N ILE A 85 19.96 -13.92 -11.96
CA ILE A 85 21.27 -14.33 -12.48
C ILE A 85 21.16 -15.63 -13.31
N ARG A 86 20.37 -16.59 -12.85
CA ARG A 86 20.12 -17.85 -13.57
C ARG A 86 19.31 -17.65 -14.84
N GLU A 87 18.37 -16.72 -14.82
CA GLU A 87 17.47 -16.38 -15.92
C GLU A 87 18.02 -15.25 -16.82
N ARG A 88 19.33 -14.99 -16.77
CA ARG A 88 19.97 -13.99 -17.65
C ARG A 88 19.61 -14.25 -19.11
N GLY A 89 18.68 -13.42 -19.63
CA GLY A 89 18.17 -13.50 -21.00
C GLY A 89 16.64 -13.46 -21.13
N THR A 90 15.88 -13.82 -20.12
CA THR A 90 14.42 -13.67 -20.10
C THR A 90 14.05 -12.38 -19.36
N GLY A 91 13.96 -11.26 -20.09
CA GLY A 91 13.65 -9.97 -19.50
C GLY A 91 12.43 -10.03 -18.56
N SER A 92 12.66 -10.09 -17.25
CA SER A 92 11.61 -10.03 -16.24
C SER A 92 11.63 -8.68 -15.55
N LEU A 93 10.45 -8.14 -15.23
CA LEU A 93 10.26 -6.86 -14.57
C LEU A 93 9.23 -7.01 -13.44
N ARG A 94 9.57 -6.54 -12.25
CA ARG A 94 8.67 -6.55 -11.09
C ARG A 94 8.25 -5.14 -10.75
N VAL A 95 6.95 -4.91 -10.77
CA VAL A 95 6.35 -3.60 -10.45
C VAL A 95 5.50 -3.76 -9.20
N ALA A 96 5.74 -2.92 -8.20
CA ALA A 96 4.88 -2.78 -7.04
C ALA A 96 4.15 -1.43 -7.13
N CYS A 97 2.84 -1.41 -7.06
CA CYS A 97 2.09 -0.17 -7.17
C CYS A 97 0.89 -0.11 -6.25
N GLN A 98 0.50 1.09 -5.89
CA GLN A 98 -0.75 1.33 -5.17
C GLN A 98 -1.99 1.02 -6.06
N PRO A 99 -3.13 0.65 -5.45
CA PRO A 99 -4.33 0.26 -6.19
C PRO A 99 -4.82 1.28 -7.22
N SER A 100 -4.66 2.56 -6.94
CA SER A 100 -5.16 3.65 -7.81
C SER A 100 -4.54 3.67 -9.21
N LEU A 101 -3.31 3.19 -9.36
CA LEU A 101 -2.61 3.16 -10.66
C LEU A 101 -2.66 1.77 -11.32
N ALA A 102 -2.95 0.73 -10.53
CA ALA A 102 -2.93 -0.66 -10.99
C ALA A 102 -4.05 -0.98 -12.00
N ALA A 103 -5.18 -0.26 -11.94
CA ALA A 103 -6.35 -0.57 -12.75
C ALA A 103 -6.26 -0.03 -14.19
N ARG A 104 -5.57 1.07 -14.42
CA ARG A 104 -5.57 1.73 -15.75
C ARG A 104 -4.20 2.21 -16.21
N LEU A 105 -3.56 3.10 -15.46
CA LEU A 105 -2.31 3.73 -15.90
C LEU A 105 -1.21 2.69 -16.14
N LEU A 106 -0.95 1.84 -15.16
CA LEU A 106 0.07 0.80 -15.26
C LEU A 106 -0.23 -0.23 -16.37
N PRO A 107 -1.44 -0.79 -16.51
CA PRO A 107 -1.76 -1.68 -17.63
C PRO A 107 -1.55 -1.06 -19.01
N ARG A 108 -1.85 0.23 -19.19
CA ARG A 108 -1.60 0.93 -20.46
C ARG A 108 -0.11 1.05 -20.77
N ALA A 109 0.70 1.41 -19.75
CA ALA A 109 2.15 1.44 -19.92
C ALA A 109 2.74 0.06 -20.22
N ILE A 110 2.23 -1.00 -19.54
CA ILE A 110 2.64 -2.39 -19.80
C ILE A 110 2.24 -2.82 -21.22
N ARG A 111 1.07 -2.44 -21.72
CA ARG A 111 0.66 -2.73 -23.11
C ARG A 111 1.66 -2.15 -24.11
N ARG A 112 2.14 -0.92 -23.89
CA ARG A 112 3.18 -0.32 -24.75
C ARG A 112 4.50 -1.09 -24.65
N LEU A 113 4.91 -1.46 -23.45
CA LEU A 113 6.11 -2.25 -23.25
C LEU A 113 6.01 -3.61 -23.94
N HIS A 114 4.88 -4.29 -23.84
CA HIS A 114 4.65 -5.60 -24.48
C HIS A 114 4.67 -5.51 -25.99
N ALA A 115 4.18 -4.42 -26.58
CA ALA A 115 4.25 -4.20 -28.03
C ALA A 115 5.69 -4.09 -28.54
N GLU A 116 6.61 -3.52 -27.76
CA GLU A 116 8.03 -3.41 -28.12
C GLU A 116 8.85 -4.63 -27.69
N CYS A 117 8.48 -5.27 -26.60
CA CYS A 117 9.19 -6.39 -25.99
C CYS A 117 8.22 -7.53 -25.65
N PRO A 118 7.72 -8.29 -26.65
CA PRO A 118 6.71 -9.35 -26.42
C PRO A 118 7.17 -10.47 -25.49
N ALA A 119 8.48 -10.73 -25.45
CA ALA A 119 9.08 -11.75 -24.58
C ALA A 119 9.26 -11.30 -23.12
N ALA A 120 9.04 -10.00 -22.81
CA ALA A 120 9.18 -9.49 -21.47
C ALA A 120 8.10 -10.05 -20.54
N ARG A 121 8.52 -10.52 -19.36
CA ARG A 121 7.63 -10.97 -18.30
C ARG A 121 7.47 -9.85 -17.27
N VAL A 122 6.26 -9.35 -17.09
CA VAL A 122 5.98 -8.30 -16.10
C VAL A 122 5.09 -8.88 -15.00
N SER A 123 5.56 -8.81 -13.76
CA SER A 123 4.76 -9.14 -12.59
C SER A 123 4.33 -7.85 -11.88
N VAL A 124 3.04 -7.71 -11.64
CA VAL A 124 2.44 -6.57 -10.94
C VAL A 124 1.97 -7.01 -9.57
N HIS A 125 2.40 -6.30 -8.55
CA HIS A 125 2.03 -6.54 -7.17
C HIS A 125 1.36 -5.27 -6.60
N VAL A 126 0.32 -5.46 -5.79
CA VAL A 126 -0.44 -4.35 -5.18
C VAL A 126 -0.44 -4.54 -3.65
N PRO A 127 0.73 -4.42 -3.01
CA PRO A 127 0.84 -4.54 -1.57
C PRO A 127 0.50 -3.23 -0.85
N SER A 128 0.66 -3.19 0.48
CA SER A 128 0.54 -1.96 1.27
C SER A 128 1.59 -0.91 0.85
N PRO A 129 1.33 0.38 1.06
CA PRO A 129 2.30 1.44 0.74
C PRO A 129 3.67 1.21 1.39
N ASP A 130 3.72 0.78 2.65
CA ASP A 130 4.95 0.48 3.36
C ASP A 130 5.74 -0.65 2.72
N THR A 131 5.02 -1.67 2.28
CA THR A 131 5.63 -2.79 1.55
C THR A 131 6.21 -2.34 0.21
N ILE A 132 5.55 -1.40 -0.51
CA ILE A 132 6.09 -0.88 -1.78
C ILE A 132 7.43 -0.18 -1.53
N TRP A 133 7.52 0.68 -0.51
CA TRP A 133 8.74 1.38 -0.15
C TRP A 133 9.84 0.41 0.29
N SER A 134 9.51 -0.57 1.15
CA SER A 134 10.44 -1.61 1.59
C SER A 134 10.96 -2.44 0.40
N TRP A 135 10.09 -2.81 -0.55
CA TRP A 135 10.51 -3.56 -1.74
C TRP A 135 11.38 -2.74 -2.68
N ALA A 136 11.11 -1.44 -2.83
CA ALA A 136 11.97 -0.56 -3.60
C ALA A 136 13.34 -0.40 -2.92
N SER A 137 13.37 -0.18 -1.61
CA SER A 137 14.61 -0.06 -0.82
C SER A 137 15.46 -1.33 -0.88
N SER A 138 14.87 -2.51 -0.73
CA SER A 138 15.55 -3.81 -0.75
C SER A 138 15.77 -4.39 -2.16
N GLY A 139 15.28 -3.72 -3.21
CA GLY A 139 15.37 -4.20 -4.59
C GLY A 139 14.50 -5.42 -4.90
N GLN A 140 13.46 -5.66 -4.11
CA GLN A 140 12.47 -6.70 -4.39
C GLN A 140 11.52 -6.34 -5.54
N CYS A 141 11.39 -5.05 -5.86
CA CYS A 141 10.79 -4.59 -7.11
C CYS A 141 11.78 -3.73 -7.89
N ASP A 142 11.59 -3.65 -9.20
CA ASP A 142 12.39 -2.83 -10.09
C ASP A 142 11.82 -1.41 -10.19
N ILE A 143 10.49 -1.30 -10.04
CA ILE A 143 9.73 -0.05 -10.05
C ILE A 143 8.68 -0.11 -8.94
N GLY A 144 8.62 0.95 -8.13
CA GLY A 144 7.55 1.19 -7.15
C GLY A 144 6.73 2.42 -7.53
N LEU A 145 5.42 2.39 -7.30
CA LEU A 145 4.52 3.53 -7.42
C LEU A 145 3.68 3.65 -6.16
N ALA A 146 4.00 4.61 -5.31
CA ALA A 146 3.39 4.75 -3.98
C ALA A 146 3.25 6.23 -3.58
N ARG A 147 2.40 6.50 -2.58
CA ARG A 147 2.33 7.81 -1.94
C ARG A 147 3.67 8.14 -1.26
N PRO A 148 4.01 9.43 -1.11
CA PRO A 148 5.19 9.84 -0.36
C PRO A 148 5.23 9.22 1.04
N ARG A 149 6.41 8.81 1.45
CA ARG A 149 6.68 8.32 2.81
C ARG A 149 8.10 8.65 3.22
N PRO A 150 8.30 9.39 4.30
CA PRO A 150 9.64 9.69 4.82
C PRO A 150 10.27 8.47 5.49
N GLY A 151 11.58 8.50 5.66
CA GLY A 151 12.32 7.55 6.49
C GLY A 151 12.86 6.31 5.78
N TYR A 152 12.70 6.17 4.47
CA TYR A 152 13.31 5.07 3.71
C TYR A 152 14.67 5.48 3.11
N THR A 153 15.68 4.67 3.36
CA THR A 153 17.00 4.73 2.73
C THR A 153 17.13 3.65 1.65
N GLY A 154 18.12 3.76 0.78
CA GLY A 154 18.33 2.76 -0.29
C GLY A 154 17.29 2.80 -1.42
N VAL A 155 16.50 3.86 -1.53
CA VAL A 155 15.53 4.10 -2.59
C VAL A 155 15.75 5.45 -3.23
N GLU A 156 15.68 5.52 -4.54
CA GLU A 156 15.55 6.77 -5.29
C GLU A 156 14.08 6.99 -5.60
N ALA A 157 13.59 8.17 -5.21
CA ALA A 157 12.19 8.55 -5.34
C ALA A 157 12.07 9.87 -6.10
N GLU A 158 11.27 9.90 -7.15
CA GLU A 158 10.92 11.12 -7.88
C GLU A 158 9.41 11.36 -7.84
N SER A 159 8.98 12.62 -7.80
CA SER A 159 7.56 12.96 -7.94
C SER A 159 7.09 12.53 -9.33
N PHE A 160 6.05 11.71 -9.35
CA PHE A 160 5.53 11.11 -10.59
C PHE A 160 4.22 11.75 -11.02
N LEU A 161 3.28 11.90 -10.10
CA LEU A 161 1.94 12.41 -10.37
C LEU A 161 1.39 13.12 -9.14
N THR A 162 0.81 14.30 -9.35
CA THR A 162 0.03 15.01 -8.34
C THR A 162 -1.33 15.34 -8.92
N ILE A 163 -2.40 14.92 -8.24
CA ILE A 163 -3.78 15.17 -8.64
C ILE A 163 -4.60 15.65 -7.45
N GLY A 164 -5.62 16.48 -7.71
CA GLY A 164 -6.53 16.95 -6.69
C GLY A 164 -7.58 15.89 -6.32
N ALA A 165 -7.89 15.78 -5.02
CA ALA A 165 -8.97 14.95 -4.54
C ALA A 165 -10.34 15.39 -5.07
N VAL A 166 -11.27 14.45 -5.15
CA VAL A 166 -12.66 14.71 -5.51
C VAL A 166 -13.61 14.24 -4.41
N CYS A 167 -14.77 14.89 -4.31
CA CYS A 167 -15.88 14.37 -3.54
C CYS A 167 -16.73 13.48 -4.44
N ALA A 168 -16.92 12.22 -4.04
CA ALA A 168 -17.86 11.28 -4.62
C ALA A 168 -19.19 11.37 -3.87
N LEU A 169 -20.28 11.50 -4.61
CA LEU A 169 -21.64 11.62 -4.08
C LEU A 169 -22.63 10.94 -5.01
N HIS A 170 -23.75 10.47 -4.48
CA HIS A 170 -24.81 9.88 -5.32
C HIS A 170 -25.31 10.90 -6.35
N ARG A 171 -25.58 10.49 -7.59
CA ARG A 171 -25.98 11.41 -8.68
C ARG A 171 -27.22 12.25 -8.36
N GLN A 172 -28.12 11.73 -7.54
CA GLN A 172 -29.34 12.42 -7.13
C GLN A 172 -29.14 13.31 -5.89
N HIS A 173 -27.97 13.30 -5.27
CA HIS A 173 -27.69 14.15 -4.11
C HIS A 173 -27.78 15.63 -4.51
N PRO A 174 -28.39 16.52 -3.68
CA PRO A 174 -28.52 17.95 -4.01
C PRO A 174 -27.19 18.61 -4.36
N LEU A 175 -26.11 18.27 -3.65
CA LEU A 175 -24.76 18.78 -3.89
C LEU A 175 -24.16 18.32 -5.25
N ALA A 176 -24.71 17.29 -5.90
CA ALA A 176 -24.24 16.85 -7.21
C ALA A 176 -24.41 17.91 -8.32
N ARG A 177 -25.25 18.91 -8.10
CA ARG A 177 -25.46 20.04 -9.02
C ARG A 177 -24.35 21.09 -8.94
N LYS A 178 -23.57 21.10 -7.86
CA LYS A 178 -22.45 22.05 -7.68
C LYS A 178 -21.28 21.70 -8.61
N ARG A 179 -20.50 22.71 -8.98
CA ARG A 179 -19.27 22.54 -9.79
C ARG A 179 -18.11 21.98 -8.97
N SER A 180 -18.09 22.30 -7.68
CA SER A 180 -17.10 21.82 -6.70
C SER A 180 -17.77 21.68 -5.33
N ILE A 181 -17.21 20.88 -4.45
CA ILE A 181 -17.69 20.65 -3.10
C ILE A 181 -16.63 21.19 -2.11
N SER A 182 -17.08 22.09 -1.25
CA SER A 182 -16.25 22.63 -0.16
C SER A 182 -16.45 21.84 1.13
N VAL A 183 -15.53 22.03 2.08
CA VAL A 183 -15.69 21.49 3.46
C VAL A 183 -17.00 21.95 4.08
N HIS A 184 -17.39 23.24 3.85
CA HIS A 184 -18.64 23.81 4.39
C HIS A 184 -19.89 23.11 3.83
N ASP A 185 -19.84 22.61 2.60
CA ASP A 185 -20.94 21.88 2.00
C ASP A 185 -21.15 20.51 2.63
N LEU A 186 -20.13 20.00 3.30
CA LEU A 186 -20.13 18.67 3.93
C LEU A 186 -20.48 18.74 5.43
N ALA A 187 -20.77 19.93 5.96
CA ALA A 187 -21.16 20.09 7.35
C ALA A 187 -22.48 19.34 7.65
N GLY A 188 -22.43 18.41 8.61
CA GLY A 188 -23.58 17.57 8.99
C GLY A 188 -23.91 16.42 8.04
N GLU A 189 -23.33 16.38 6.85
CA GLU A 189 -23.51 15.27 5.91
C GLU A 189 -22.86 13.97 6.42
N PRO A 190 -23.46 12.80 6.16
CA PRO A 190 -22.83 11.52 6.47
C PRO A 190 -21.62 11.28 5.56
N LEU A 191 -20.47 11.06 6.16
CA LEU A 191 -19.20 10.86 5.44
C LEU A 191 -18.69 9.43 5.58
N ILE A 192 -17.99 8.96 4.54
CA ILE A 192 -17.34 7.66 4.49
C ILE A 192 -15.84 7.89 4.52
N SER A 193 -15.19 7.50 5.64
CA SER A 193 -13.75 7.66 5.83
C SER A 193 -12.93 6.61 5.08
N GLY A 194 -11.65 6.90 4.85
CA GLY A 194 -10.67 5.95 4.31
C GLY A 194 -9.95 5.13 5.38
N GLY A 195 -10.25 5.36 6.67
CA GLY A 195 -9.52 4.80 7.78
C GLY A 195 -8.22 5.57 8.06
N ALA A 196 -7.26 4.94 8.73
CA ALA A 196 -5.99 5.59 9.06
C ALA A 196 -5.13 5.86 7.81
N GLY A 197 -4.33 6.94 7.86
CA GLY A 197 -3.34 7.28 6.85
C GLY A 197 -3.27 8.76 6.53
N VAL A 198 -2.16 9.18 5.89
CA VAL A 198 -1.83 10.58 5.61
C VAL A 198 -2.95 11.31 4.84
N PHE A 199 -3.60 10.64 3.90
CA PHE A 199 -4.68 11.27 3.12
C PHE A 199 -5.93 11.50 3.95
N GLN A 200 -6.31 10.56 4.82
CA GLN A 200 -7.44 10.73 5.73
C GLN A 200 -7.15 11.83 6.75
N GLN A 201 -5.93 11.88 7.28
CA GLN A 201 -5.50 12.95 8.17
C GLN A 201 -5.58 14.32 7.48
N ALA A 202 -5.15 14.46 6.23
CA ALA A 202 -5.27 15.70 5.48
C ALA A 202 -6.74 16.14 5.27
N ILE A 203 -7.66 15.17 5.11
CA ILE A 203 -9.10 15.44 5.07
C ILE A 203 -9.55 16.01 6.42
N GLU A 204 -9.25 15.33 7.54
CA GLU A 204 -9.62 15.74 8.89
C GLU A 204 -9.06 17.12 9.25
N GLU A 205 -7.80 17.40 8.89
CA GLU A 205 -7.18 18.71 9.05
C GLU A 205 -7.90 19.80 8.25
N SER A 206 -8.45 19.48 7.07
CA SER A 206 -9.24 20.45 6.28
C SER A 206 -10.53 20.82 6.99
N PHE A 207 -11.19 19.86 7.62
CA PHE A 207 -12.38 20.11 8.44
C PHE A 207 -12.04 20.89 9.70
N ALA A 208 -10.96 20.52 10.41
CA ALA A 208 -10.51 21.21 11.62
C ALA A 208 -10.18 22.70 11.33
N ARG A 209 -9.48 22.98 10.24
CA ARG A 209 -9.18 24.36 9.81
C ARG A 209 -10.43 25.19 9.51
N ALA A 210 -11.51 24.55 9.08
CA ALA A 210 -12.79 25.21 8.83
C ALA A 210 -13.67 25.30 10.09
N GLY A 211 -13.25 24.74 11.24
CA GLY A 211 -14.03 24.69 12.46
C GLY A 211 -15.26 23.76 12.36
N ILE A 212 -15.24 22.77 11.47
CA ILE A 212 -16.33 21.83 11.22
C ILE A 212 -15.94 20.45 11.73
N GLU A 213 -16.82 19.82 12.49
CA GLU A 213 -16.65 18.43 12.90
C GLU A 213 -17.22 17.49 11.81
N PRO A 214 -16.38 16.62 11.19
CA PRO A 214 -16.85 15.70 10.16
C PRO A 214 -17.67 14.56 10.77
N ARG A 215 -18.81 14.24 10.19
CA ARG A 215 -19.67 13.13 10.63
C ARG A 215 -19.33 11.86 9.87
N PHE A 216 -18.26 11.16 10.27
CA PHE A 216 -17.93 9.85 9.69
C PHE A 216 -18.87 8.77 10.24
N VAL A 217 -19.62 8.13 9.35
CA VAL A 217 -20.62 7.08 9.67
C VAL A 217 -20.18 5.70 9.20
N PHE A 218 -19.34 5.64 8.17
CA PHE A 218 -18.78 4.41 7.64
C PHE A 218 -17.28 4.57 7.37
N MET A 219 -16.58 3.44 7.30
CA MET A 219 -15.18 3.38 6.93
C MET A 219 -14.96 2.28 5.89
N ALA A 220 -14.24 2.63 4.81
CA ALA A 220 -13.78 1.67 3.82
C ALA A 220 -12.42 2.12 3.27
N GLN A 221 -11.43 1.24 3.35
CA GLN A 221 -10.04 1.55 3.02
C GLN A 221 -9.84 1.94 1.54
N TYR A 222 -10.49 1.23 0.62
CA TYR A 222 -10.28 1.41 -0.81
C TYR A 222 -11.34 2.34 -1.42
N THR A 223 -10.91 3.18 -2.37
CA THR A 223 -11.79 4.12 -3.10
C THR A 223 -12.96 3.40 -3.76
N ALA A 224 -12.76 2.23 -4.35
CA ALA A 224 -13.83 1.47 -4.98
C ALA A 224 -14.94 1.08 -3.98
N ALA A 225 -14.58 0.63 -2.79
CA ALA A 225 -15.55 0.29 -1.75
C ALA A 225 -16.28 1.55 -1.25
N ARG A 226 -15.58 2.68 -1.05
CA ARG A 226 -16.22 3.95 -0.68
C ARG A 226 -17.20 4.42 -1.75
N CYS A 227 -16.82 4.36 -3.02
CA CYS A 227 -17.72 4.69 -4.13
C CYS A 227 -18.93 3.74 -4.21
N GLY A 228 -18.76 2.46 -3.86
CA GLY A 228 -19.87 1.53 -3.73
C GLY A 228 -20.88 1.97 -2.66
N LEU A 229 -20.39 2.32 -1.45
CA LEU A 229 -21.26 2.85 -0.38
C LEU A 229 -21.94 4.16 -0.78
N VAL A 230 -21.22 5.05 -1.48
CA VAL A 230 -21.81 6.29 -2.03
C VAL A 230 -22.91 5.98 -3.05
N ALA A 231 -22.73 4.97 -3.90
CA ALA A 231 -23.71 4.56 -4.90
C ALA A 231 -25.03 4.07 -4.27
N GLU A 232 -24.96 3.49 -3.07
CA GLU A 232 -26.12 3.07 -2.27
C GLU A 232 -26.74 4.23 -1.46
N GLY A 233 -26.24 5.46 -1.62
CA GLY A 233 -26.77 6.64 -0.91
C GLY A 233 -26.42 6.69 0.57
N LEU A 234 -25.43 5.94 1.05
CA LEU A 234 -25.08 5.82 2.47
C LEU A 234 -24.23 7.00 2.98
N GLY A 235 -23.76 7.90 2.10
CA GLY A 235 -22.99 9.07 2.48
C GLY A 235 -22.15 9.59 1.32
N LEU A 236 -21.26 10.52 1.62
CA LEU A 236 -20.33 11.13 0.70
C LEU A 236 -18.88 10.71 1.03
N ALA A 237 -17.99 10.73 0.06
CA ALA A 237 -16.59 10.36 0.28
C ALA A 237 -15.63 11.29 -0.46
N ILE A 238 -14.58 11.74 0.23
CA ILE A 238 -13.45 12.43 -0.42
C ILE A 238 -12.45 11.35 -0.85
N VAL A 239 -12.20 11.25 -2.16
CA VAL A 239 -11.49 10.13 -2.76
C VAL A 239 -10.45 10.54 -3.80
N ASP A 240 -9.56 9.58 -4.10
CA ASP A 240 -8.68 9.64 -5.26
C ASP A 240 -9.52 9.55 -6.55
N PRO A 241 -9.41 10.53 -7.47
CA PRO A 241 -10.22 10.53 -8.68
C PRO A 241 -9.87 9.41 -9.67
N LEU A 242 -8.64 8.87 -9.66
CA LEU A 242 -8.23 7.88 -10.65
C LEU A 242 -9.07 6.60 -10.58
N PRO A 243 -9.13 5.88 -9.45
CA PRO A 243 -9.98 4.70 -9.38
C PRO A 243 -11.48 5.05 -9.42
N ALA A 244 -11.87 6.23 -8.91
CA ALA A 244 -13.28 6.63 -8.91
C ALA A 244 -13.83 6.85 -10.33
N ARG A 245 -13.03 7.42 -11.23
CA ARG A 245 -13.42 7.64 -12.65
C ARG A 245 -13.60 6.34 -13.44
N GLU A 246 -12.98 5.25 -13.00
CA GLU A 246 -13.12 3.94 -13.67
C GLU A 246 -14.44 3.23 -13.31
N LEU A 247 -15.16 3.69 -12.28
CA LEU A 247 -16.40 3.10 -11.81
C LEU A 247 -17.62 3.67 -12.57
N THR A 248 -17.58 3.61 -13.89
CA THR A 248 -18.56 4.25 -14.78
C THR A 248 -19.99 3.69 -14.66
N GLY A 249 -20.14 2.46 -14.15
CA GLY A 249 -21.44 1.81 -13.93
C GLY A 249 -22.18 2.24 -12.66
N LEU A 250 -21.52 2.95 -11.73
CA LEU A 250 -22.15 3.36 -10.48
C LEU A 250 -22.91 4.70 -10.63
N PRO A 251 -24.04 4.87 -9.93
CA PRO A 251 -24.82 6.12 -9.95
C PRO A 251 -24.16 7.23 -9.10
N ILE A 252 -22.87 7.47 -9.29
CA ILE A 252 -22.10 8.48 -8.58
C ILE A 252 -21.76 9.68 -9.46
N ALA A 253 -21.61 10.84 -8.85
CA ALA A 253 -21.03 12.05 -9.42
C ALA A 253 -19.72 12.36 -8.70
N LEU A 254 -18.73 12.81 -9.44
CA LEU A 254 -17.44 13.26 -8.91
C LEU A 254 -17.35 14.77 -9.06
N ARG A 255 -17.01 15.47 -8.00
CA ARG A 255 -16.81 16.93 -7.99
C ARG A 255 -15.47 17.28 -7.35
N PRO A 256 -14.72 18.22 -7.91
CA PRO A 256 -13.50 18.72 -7.27
C PRO A 256 -13.75 19.10 -5.82
N PHE A 257 -12.89 18.63 -4.91
CA PHE A 257 -12.97 19.01 -3.49
C PHE A 257 -12.21 20.30 -3.23
N ARG A 258 -12.72 21.14 -2.32
CA ARG A 258 -12.11 22.41 -1.92
C ARG A 258 -12.07 22.55 -0.38
N PRO A 259 -10.94 23.01 0.19
CA PRO A 259 -9.68 23.36 -0.46
C PRO A 259 -9.08 22.17 -1.20
N GLU A 260 -8.24 22.46 -2.20
CA GLU A 260 -7.60 21.38 -2.95
C GLU A 260 -6.72 20.53 -2.05
N LEU A 261 -6.94 19.23 -2.07
CA LEU A 261 -6.12 18.25 -1.38
C LEU A 261 -5.29 17.48 -2.41
N PRO A 262 -3.99 17.75 -2.49
CA PRO A 262 -3.12 17.06 -3.43
C PRO A 262 -2.92 15.61 -3.03
N ILE A 263 -3.00 14.74 -4.01
CA ILE A 263 -2.69 13.32 -3.91
C ILE A 263 -1.44 13.09 -4.73
N GLU A 264 -0.32 12.99 -4.05
CA GLU A 264 0.97 12.78 -4.67
C GLU A 264 1.27 11.28 -4.79
N THR A 265 1.89 10.91 -5.89
CA THR A 265 2.47 9.59 -6.13
C THR A 265 3.92 9.73 -6.52
N MET A 266 4.78 8.97 -5.89
CA MET A 266 6.20 8.86 -6.18
C MET A 266 6.45 7.68 -7.10
N LEU A 267 7.40 7.82 -8.02
CA LEU A 267 8.04 6.72 -8.73
C LEU A 267 9.32 6.36 -7.98
N LEU A 268 9.42 5.11 -7.61
CA LEU A 268 10.46 4.58 -6.75
C LEU A 268 11.31 3.58 -7.53
N ARG A 269 12.61 3.58 -7.25
CA ARG A 269 13.55 2.57 -7.74
C ARG A 269 14.64 2.28 -6.70
N PRO A 270 15.23 1.09 -6.70
CA PRO A 270 16.38 0.80 -5.84
C PRO A 270 17.51 1.80 -6.09
N ALA A 271 18.09 2.35 -5.03
CA ALA A 271 19.28 3.20 -5.12
C ALA A 271 20.54 2.37 -5.41
N GLY A 272 21.59 3.07 -5.92
CA GLY A 272 22.91 2.48 -6.08
C GLY A 272 23.08 1.54 -7.28
N ARG A 273 22.05 1.34 -8.09
CA ARG A 273 22.16 0.62 -9.37
C ARG A 273 21.36 1.31 -10.49
N PRO A 274 21.89 1.35 -11.72
CA PRO A 274 21.10 1.84 -12.85
C PRO A 274 19.90 0.92 -13.09
N PRO A 275 18.74 1.46 -13.49
CA PRO A 275 17.60 0.65 -13.87
C PRO A 275 17.94 -0.24 -15.08
N GLY A 276 17.40 -1.46 -15.09
CA GLY A 276 17.52 -2.33 -16.23
C GLY A 276 16.73 -1.78 -17.44
N ARG A 277 17.09 -2.17 -18.66
CA ARG A 277 16.49 -1.69 -19.92
C ARG A 277 14.95 -1.75 -19.92
N LEU A 278 14.35 -2.83 -19.41
CA LEU A 278 12.89 -2.96 -19.32
C LEU A 278 12.28 -1.97 -18.32
N ALA A 279 12.96 -1.72 -17.20
CA ALA A 279 12.51 -0.74 -16.21
C ALA A 279 12.54 0.68 -16.80
N GLU A 280 13.62 1.07 -17.48
CA GLU A 280 13.74 2.36 -18.17
C GLU A 280 12.63 2.55 -19.20
N ARG A 281 12.37 1.52 -20.01
CA ARG A 281 11.29 1.58 -21.02
C ARG A 281 9.92 1.70 -20.37
N LEU A 282 9.63 0.90 -19.33
CA LEU A 282 8.34 1.02 -18.64
C LEU A 282 8.18 2.39 -17.96
N MET A 283 9.23 2.93 -17.33
CA MET A 283 9.19 4.27 -16.73
C MET A 283 8.91 5.36 -17.79
N SER A 284 9.49 5.25 -18.99
CA SER A 284 9.17 6.17 -20.08
C SER A 284 7.70 6.10 -20.49
N PHE A 285 7.12 4.90 -20.60
CA PHE A 285 5.71 4.73 -20.93
C PHE A 285 4.77 5.18 -19.80
N LEU A 286 5.17 4.96 -18.54
CA LEU A 286 4.42 5.49 -17.40
C LEU A 286 4.33 7.03 -17.46
N LYS A 287 5.42 7.72 -17.80
CA LYS A 287 5.44 9.18 -17.99
C LYS A 287 4.50 9.63 -19.13
N VAL A 288 4.51 8.91 -20.26
CA VAL A 288 3.60 9.17 -21.37
C VAL A 288 2.13 8.99 -20.96
N GLU A 289 1.80 7.89 -20.26
CA GLU A 289 0.41 7.65 -19.81
C GLU A 289 -0.02 8.66 -18.73
N ARG A 290 0.89 9.07 -17.83
CA ARG A 290 0.64 10.17 -16.88
C ARG A 290 0.20 11.45 -17.56
N ASP A 291 0.92 11.84 -18.61
CA ASP A 291 0.68 13.09 -19.33
C ASP A 291 -0.68 13.11 -20.06
N THR A 292 -1.31 11.92 -20.24
CA THR A 292 -2.69 11.80 -20.77
C THR A 292 -3.77 11.97 -19.69
N LEU A 293 -3.41 12.08 -18.41
CA LEU A 293 -4.35 12.27 -17.30
C LEU A 293 -4.66 13.74 -17.01
N SER A 294 -3.95 14.66 -17.66
CA SER A 294 -4.07 16.10 -17.54
C SER A 294 -5.37 16.64 -18.10
#